data_8588c3839ce95bbab9cf88bd29e7a4de
#
_entry.id   8588c3839ce95bbab9cf88bd29e7a4de
#
_cell.length_a   1.000
_cell.length_b   1.000
_cell.length_c   1.000
_cell.angle_alpha   90.00
_cell.angle_beta   90.00
_cell.angle_gamma   90.00
#
_symmetry.space_group_name_H-M   'P 1'
#
loop_
_entity.id
_entity.type
_entity.pdbx_description
1 polymer ?
#
loop_
_entity_poly.entity_id
_entity_poly.type
_entity_poly.pdbx_seq_one_letter_code
_entity_poly.pdbx_strand_id
1 'polypeptide(L)'
;MISRRQLLAACAASSTTLSPWAASRSWAQGQPVRLVVGFAAGGSADFVARQLGQLLAAEIGAPVLVDNRPGAGGRIAVEAVKNAKPDGLTLLVTPGSILTIYPHVYTKLSYQPLTDLVPVAALCALPYSVNVGPLVPGSVRSLQDFGAWLKAHPQMASYGSPGAGTTPHFLGAMFAASVGVDYVHAPYKGGALALQDVMAGQLTSSFNVVSEPVAQIGNPKLRTLAISSAQRIAQMPQVPTFAEQGLGDLTSSEWMGLLAPKGTPAELVQRLHAAANRSMAQPKLQQALAEMAFSVTASSQAEFAQLLQQDLRKWGPVVQRTGFKAEG
;
A
#
# COMPACT_ATOMS: atom_id res chain seq x y z
N MET A 1 -9.68 75.93 -25.19
CA MET A 1 -8.25 75.56 -25.22
C MET A 1 -7.95 74.82 -23.95
N ILE A 2 -7.81 73.56 -24.03
CA ILE A 2 -7.49 72.67 -22.87
C ILE A 2 -5.97 72.75 -22.66
N SER A 3 -5.56 73.18 -21.48
CA SER A 3 -4.15 73.44 -21.17
C SER A 3 -3.39 72.11 -21.02
N ARG A 4 -2.14 72.06 -21.53
CA ARG A 4 -1.24 70.85 -21.40
C ARG A 4 -1.05 70.31 -19.99
N ARG A 5 -1.36 71.11 -18.97
CA ARG A 5 -1.31 70.69 -17.56
C ARG A 5 -2.49 69.80 -17.13
N GLN A 6 -3.62 69.82 -17.81
CA GLN A 6 -4.78 69.00 -17.51
C GLN A 6 -4.70 67.60 -18.13
N LEU A 7 -3.88 67.43 -19.20
CA LEU A 7 -3.62 66.11 -19.81
C LEU A 7 -2.61 65.24 -19.02
N LEU A 8 -1.76 65.88 -18.22
CA LEU A 8 -0.79 65.13 -17.38
C LEU A 8 -1.37 64.66 -16.06
N ALA A 9 -2.50 65.20 -15.62
CA ALA A 9 -3.20 64.77 -14.38
C ALA A 9 -4.11 63.55 -14.59
N ALA A 10 -4.46 63.22 -15.84
CA ALA A 10 -5.35 62.09 -16.14
C ALA A 10 -4.62 60.72 -16.29
N CYS A 11 -3.28 60.69 -16.37
CA CYS A 11 -2.49 59.46 -16.50
C CYS A 11 -1.97 58.90 -15.19
N ALA A 12 -2.21 59.54 -14.04
CA ALA A 12 -1.68 59.12 -12.74
C ALA A 12 -2.66 58.31 -11.86
N ALA A 13 -3.88 58.01 -12.36
CA ALA A 13 -4.93 57.35 -11.55
C ALA A 13 -5.26 55.91 -12.00
N SER A 14 -4.42 55.29 -12.86
CA SER A 14 -4.53 53.86 -13.16
C SER A 14 -3.58 53.04 -12.27
N SER A 15 -3.73 53.19 -10.95
CA SER A 15 -3.19 52.21 -9.99
C SER A 15 -3.94 50.91 -10.21
N THR A 16 -3.44 50.07 -11.07
CA THR A 16 -3.83 48.66 -11.15
C THR A 16 -3.64 48.08 -9.75
N THR A 17 -4.74 47.93 -9.02
CA THR A 17 -4.81 47.06 -7.86
C THR A 17 -4.51 45.64 -8.37
N LEU A 18 -3.24 45.27 -8.34
CA LEU A 18 -2.82 43.87 -8.47
C LEU A 18 -3.49 43.14 -7.31
N SER A 19 -4.60 42.51 -7.63
CA SER A 19 -5.32 41.63 -6.72
C SER A 19 -4.34 40.57 -6.22
N PRO A 20 -4.05 40.45 -4.90
CA PRO A 20 -3.10 39.48 -4.39
C PRO A 20 -3.59 38.01 -4.53
N TRP A 21 -4.72 37.81 -5.22
CA TRP A 21 -5.35 36.52 -5.42
C TRP A 21 -5.00 35.80 -6.72
N ALA A 22 -4.16 36.36 -7.57
CA ALA A 22 -3.75 35.75 -8.84
C ALA A 22 -2.48 34.87 -8.71
N ALA A 23 -1.96 34.65 -7.52
CA ALA A 23 -0.97 33.61 -7.29
C ALA A 23 -1.67 32.27 -6.97
N SER A 24 -2.61 31.83 -7.81
CA SER A 24 -2.82 30.40 -7.99
C SER A 24 -1.49 29.83 -8.44
N ARG A 25 -0.66 29.37 -7.48
CA ARG A 25 0.57 28.64 -7.81
C ARG A 25 0.12 27.43 -8.61
N SER A 26 0.11 27.59 -9.94
CA SER A 26 0.10 26.49 -10.88
C SER A 26 1.08 25.46 -10.36
N TRP A 27 0.71 24.19 -10.32
CA TRP A 27 1.68 23.10 -10.23
C TRP A 27 2.83 23.50 -11.13
N ALA A 28 4.08 23.44 -10.65
CA ALA A 28 5.25 23.96 -11.33
C ALA A 28 5.16 23.65 -12.83
N GLN A 29 4.86 24.66 -13.63
CA GLN A 29 4.29 24.57 -14.98
C GLN A 29 4.91 23.44 -15.79
N GLY A 30 4.14 22.33 -15.99
CA GLY A 30 4.52 21.23 -16.87
C GLY A 30 5.50 20.20 -16.31
N GLN A 31 5.98 20.32 -15.06
CA GLN A 31 6.83 19.30 -14.48
C GLN A 31 6.00 18.07 -14.04
N PRO A 32 6.45 16.84 -14.36
CA PRO A 32 5.73 15.65 -13.99
C PRO A 32 5.78 15.38 -12.48
N VAL A 33 4.65 15.00 -11.92
CA VAL A 33 4.58 14.43 -10.57
C VAL A 33 5.01 12.97 -10.63
N ARG A 34 5.90 12.54 -9.74
CA ARG A 34 6.37 11.16 -9.63
C ARG A 34 5.69 10.46 -8.46
N LEU A 35 5.06 9.36 -8.74
CA LEU A 35 4.59 8.41 -7.74
C LEU A 35 5.66 7.33 -7.57
N VAL A 36 6.44 7.43 -6.50
CA VAL A 36 7.52 6.49 -6.19
C VAL A 36 6.94 5.26 -5.51
N VAL A 37 7.27 4.08 -6.03
CA VAL A 37 6.76 2.78 -5.56
C VAL A 37 7.95 1.87 -5.20
N GLY A 38 7.95 1.31 -3.99
CA GLY A 38 9.06 0.49 -3.46
C GLY A 38 9.09 -0.97 -3.96
N PHE A 39 8.27 -1.32 -4.93
CA PHE A 39 8.11 -2.68 -5.45
C PHE A 39 8.22 -2.71 -6.97
N ALA A 40 8.47 -3.92 -7.50
CA ALA A 40 8.58 -4.13 -8.94
C ALA A 40 7.28 -3.76 -9.68
N ALA A 41 7.43 -3.38 -10.93
CA ALA A 41 6.29 -3.15 -11.83
C ALA A 41 5.42 -4.42 -11.96
N GLY A 42 4.11 -4.23 -12.08
CA GLY A 42 3.11 -5.31 -12.16
C GLY A 42 2.64 -5.85 -10.80
N GLY A 43 3.23 -5.41 -9.67
CA GLY A 43 2.73 -5.74 -8.34
C GLY A 43 1.56 -4.84 -7.90
N SER A 44 0.93 -5.17 -6.76
CA SER A 44 -0.25 -4.47 -6.25
C SER A 44 -0.04 -2.96 -6.06
N ALA A 45 1.11 -2.56 -5.52
CA ALA A 45 1.41 -1.14 -5.31
C ALA A 45 1.62 -0.38 -6.64
N ASP A 46 2.25 -1.00 -7.63
CA ASP A 46 2.41 -0.45 -8.98
C ASP A 46 1.06 -0.30 -9.66
N PHE A 47 0.19 -1.32 -9.54
CA PHE A 47 -1.17 -1.27 -10.08
C PHE A 47 -1.95 -0.08 -9.51
N VAL A 48 -2.00 0.07 -8.19
CA VAL A 48 -2.69 1.19 -7.52
C VAL A 48 -2.11 2.53 -7.96
N ALA A 49 -0.77 2.65 -8.00
CA ALA A 49 -0.11 3.88 -8.41
C ALA A 49 -0.43 4.26 -9.87
N ARG A 50 -0.48 3.29 -10.80
CA ARG A 50 -0.82 3.56 -12.21
C ARG A 50 -2.28 3.94 -12.39
N GLN A 51 -3.19 3.24 -11.71
CA GLN A 51 -4.62 3.57 -11.76
C GLN A 51 -4.88 4.99 -11.20
N LEU A 52 -4.29 5.30 -10.04
CA LEU A 52 -4.35 6.65 -9.49
C LEU A 52 -3.72 7.68 -10.45
N GLY A 53 -2.51 7.40 -10.94
CA GLY A 53 -1.73 8.35 -11.76
C GLY A 53 -2.43 8.80 -13.03
N GLN A 54 -3.16 7.89 -13.70
CA GLN A 54 -3.94 8.21 -14.89
C GLN A 54 -5.02 9.28 -14.63
N LEU A 55 -5.71 9.19 -13.49
CA LEU A 55 -6.78 10.12 -13.14
C LEU A 55 -6.25 11.36 -12.43
N LEU A 56 -5.24 11.18 -11.58
CA LEU A 56 -4.60 12.28 -10.87
C LEU A 56 -4.00 13.32 -11.83
N ALA A 57 -3.45 12.89 -12.97
CA ALA A 57 -2.89 13.78 -13.98
C ALA A 57 -3.91 14.81 -14.49
N ALA A 58 -5.16 14.39 -14.72
CA ALA A 58 -6.25 15.27 -15.12
C ALA A 58 -6.65 16.22 -13.97
N GLU A 59 -6.69 15.72 -12.73
CA GLU A 59 -7.08 16.49 -11.55
C GLU A 59 -6.09 17.61 -11.19
N ILE A 60 -4.78 17.37 -11.42
CA ILE A 60 -3.73 18.33 -11.09
C ILE A 60 -3.26 19.16 -12.28
N GLY A 61 -3.65 18.80 -13.52
CA GLY A 61 -3.24 19.48 -14.74
C GLY A 61 -1.75 19.30 -15.06
N ALA A 62 -1.13 18.20 -14.64
CA ALA A 62 0.28 17.89 -14.86
C ALA A 62 0.49 16.40 -15.14
N PRO A 63 1.50 15.98 -15.93
CA PRO A 63 1.82 14.57 -16.12
C PRO A 63 2.11 13.86 -14.79
N VAL A 64 1.66 12.61 -14.65
CA VAL A 64 1.98 11.77 -13.50
C VAL A 64 2.72 10.53 -13.99
N LEU A 65 3.89 10.28 -13.42
CA LEU A 65 4.78 9.16 -13.76
C LEU A 65 4.91 8.22 -12.56
N VAL A 66 4.81 6.92 -12.78
CA VAL A 66 5.12 5.91 -11.77
C VAL A 66 6.58 5.55 -11.86
N ASP A 67 7.32 5.71 -10.75
CA ASP A 67 8.75 5.45 -10.62
C ASP A 67 8.95 4.25 -9.66
N ASN A 68 9.15 3.07 -10.22
CA ASN A 68 9.39 1.87 -9.43
C ASN A 68 10.84 1.82 -8.96
N ARG A 69 11.04 1.83 -7.63
CA ARG A 69 12.34 1.71 -6.95
C ARG A 69 12.36 0.52 -6.00
N PRO A 70 12.39 -0.71 -6.54
CA PRO A 70 12.36 -1.90 -5.73
C PRO A 70 13.67 -2.08 -4.96
N GLY A 71 13.57 -2.74 -3.80
CA GLY A 71 14.73 -3.12 -2.99
C GLY A 71 14.54 -2.82 -1.51
N ALA A 72 15.29 -3.53 -0.68
CA ALA A 72 15.25 -3.46 0.78
C ALA A 72 13.81 -3.49 1.36
N GLY A 73 12.91 -4.29 0.76
CA GLY A 73 11.50 -4.38 1.20
C GLY A 73 10.71 -3.07 1.02
N GLY A 74 11.08 -2.22 0.06
CA GLY A 74 10.42 -0.93 -0.19
C GLY A 74 11.09 0.27 0.52
N ARG A 75 12.06 0.05 1.40
CA ARG A 75 12.75 1.13 2.15
C ARG A 75 13.46 2.12 1.23
N ILE A 76 14.03 1.67 0.11
CA ILE A 76 14.69 2.54 -0.88
C ILE A 76 13.73 3.62 -1.42
N ALA A 77 12.49 3.26 -1.67
CA ALA A 77 11.48 4.22 -2.12
C ALA A 77 11.11 5.25 -1.04
N VAL A 78 10.98 4.79 0.21
CA VAL A 78 10.72 5.68 1.35
C VAL A 78 11.84 6.69 1.52
N GLU A 79 13.10 6.25 1.48
CA GLU A 79 14.27 7.13 1.55
C GLU A 79 14.34 8.13 0.41
N ALA A 80 14.03 7.69 -0.80
CA ALA A 80 14.00 8.55 -1.97
C ALA A 80 12.99 9.70 -1.82
N VAL A 81 11.80 9.40 -1.27
CA VAL A 81 10.76 10.42 -1.04
C VAL A 81 11.09 11.28 0.18
N LYS A 82 11.54 10.68 1.29
CA LYS A 82 11.99 11.41 2.48
C LYS A 82 13.00 12.52 2.12
N ASN A 83 13.94 12.22 1.21
CA ASN A 83 15.01 13.12 0.81
C ASN A 83 14.64 14.01 -0.40
N ALA A 84 13.42 13.90 -0.92
CA ALA A 84 12.95 14.72 -2.03
C ALA A 84 12.60 16.15 -1.57
N LYS A 85 12.56 17.08 -2.53
CA LYS A 85 12.09 18.44 -2.26
C LYS A 85 10.61 18.42 -1.87
N PRO A 86 10.19 19.22 -0.88
CA PRO A 86 8.81 19.26 -0.42
C PRO A 86 7.92 20.15 -1.31
N ASP A 87 8.04 20.00 -2.63
CA ASP A 87 7.37 20.79 -3.66
C ASP A 87 6.13 20.11 -4.27
N GLY A 88 5.79 18.89 -3.77
CA GLY A 88 4.65 18.09 -4.22
C GLY A 88 4.89 17.34 -5.53
N LEU A 89 6.10 17.37 -6.09
CA LEU A 89 6.44 16.67 -7.34
C LEU A 89 6.94 15.24 -7.14
N THR A 90 7.24 14.84 -5.90
CA THR A 90 7.67 13.48 -5.58
C THR A 90 6.86 12.97 -4.40
N LEU A 91 6.06 11.94 -4.65
CA LEU A 91 5.13 11.35 -3.68
C LEU A 91 5.39 9.86 -3.54
N LEU A 92 5.15 9.30 -2.37
CA LEU A 92 5.28 7.87 -2.08
C LEU A 92 3.91 7.20 -2.20
N VAL A 93 3.84 6.10 -2.95
CA VAL A 93 2.74 5.14 -2.88
C VAL A 93 3.28 3.86 -2.23
N THR A 94 2.77 3.52 -1.05
CA THR A 94 3.32 2.40 -0.27
C THR A 94 2.23 1.69 0.54
N PRO A 95 2.38 0.36 0.74
CA PRO A 95 1.58 -0.34 1.75
C PRO A 95 1.95 0.10 3.16
N GLY A 96 0.99 0.02 4.07
CA GLY A 96 1.10 0.48 5.45
C GLY A 96 2.19 -0.18 6.26
N SER A 97 2.45 -1.47 6.03
CA SER A 97 3.45 -2.25 6.78
C SER A 97 4.85 -1.65 6.75
N ILE A 98 5.22 -1.01 5.65
CA ILE A 98 6.52 -0.34 5.51
C ILE A 98 6.68 0.80 6.53
N LEU A 99 5.58 1.43 6.91
CA LEU A 99 5.56 2.56 7.82
C LEU A 99 5.13 2.18 9.25
N THR A 100 4.44 1.06 9.42
CA THR A 100 3.81 0.70 10.71
C THR A 100 4.43 -0.53 11.37
N ILE A 101 4.99 -1.45 10.59
CA ILE A 101 5.65 -2.67 11.09
C ILE A 101 7.18 -2.50 11.14
N TYR A 102 7.78 -1.97 10.08
CA TYR A 102 9.23 -1.85 9.96
C TYR A 102 9.92 -1.11 11.11
N PRO A 103 9.34 -0.04 11.71
CA PRO A 103 9.93 0.59 12.89
C PRO A 103 10.11 -0.34 14.11
N HIS A 104 9.36 -1.43 14.17
CA HIS A 104 9.45 -2.42 15.24
C HIS A 104 10.36 -3.61 14.90
N VAL A 105 10.61 -3.83 13.60
CA VAL A 105 11.36 -4.97 13.07
C VAL A 105 12.83 -4.64 12.85
N TYR A 106 13.13 -3.50 12.23
CA TYR A 106 14.50 -3.12 11.87
C TYR A 106 15.19 -2.38 13.00
N THR A 107 16.36 -2.89 13.41
CA THR A 107 17.20 -2.23 14.45
C THR A 107 17.80 -0.92 13.97
N LYS A 108 18.04 -0.80 12.66
CA LYS A 108 18.52 0.42 11.99
C LYS A 108 17.59 0.75 10.82
N LEU A 109 16.61 1.61 11.09
CA LEU A 109 15.71 2.11 10.07
C LEU A 109 16.13 3.54 9.69
N SER A 110 16.32 3.80 8.40
CA SER A 110 16.80 5.08 7.87
C SER A 110 15.76 6.20 7.87
N TYR A 111 14.52 5.90 8.25
CA TYR A 111 13.41 6.86 8.30
C TYR A 111 12.53 6.67 9.53
N GLN A 112 11.83 7.74 9.89
CA GLN A 112 10.81 7.75 10.93
C GLN A 112 9.47 8.17 10.29
N PRO A 113 8.49 7.26 10.18
CA PRO A 113 7.26 7.49 9.40
C PRO A 113 6.48 8.74 9.79
N LEU A 114 6.39 9.02 11.11
CA LEU A 114 5.59 10.13 11.63
C LEU A 114 6.25 11.51 11.49
N THR A 115 7.57 11.55 11.29
CA THR A 115 8.32 12.81 11.25
C THR A 115 8.93 13.13 9.91
N ASP A 116 9.20 12.12 9.07
CA ASP A 116 9.86 12.28 7.78
C ASP A 116 8.88 12.36 6.61
N LEU A 117 7.64 11.93 6.82
CA LEU A 117 6.58 11.89 5.80
C LEU A 117 5.32 12.61 6.28
N VAL A 118 4.57 13.13 5.33
CA VAL A 118 3.25 13.73 5.53
C VAL A 118 2.19 12.86 4.86
N PRO A 119 1.24 12.27 5.61
CA PRO A 119 0.10 11.55 5.03
C PRO A 119 -0.72 12.47 4.12
N VAL A 120 -0.98 12.03 2.89
CA VAL A 120 -1.82 12.75 1.92
C VAL A 120 -3.19 12.11 1.83
N ALA A 121 -3.29 10.84 1.46
CA ALA A 121 -4.55 10.12 1.33
C ALA A 121 -4.37 8.61 1.57
N ALA A 122 -5.31 7.97 2.26
CA ALA A 122 -5.49 6.53 2.15
C ALA A 122 -6.19 6.24 0.81
N LEU A 123 -5.64 5.31 0.04
CA LEU A 123 -6.13 5.03 -1.31
C LEU A 123 -7.10 3.85 -1.31
N CYS A 124 -6.65 2.71 -0.83
CA CYS A 124 -7.46 1.50 -0.78
C CYS A 124 -6.98 0.57 0.33
N ALA A 125 -7.83 -0.40 0.66
CA ALA A 125 -7.53 -1.48 1.57
C ALA A 125 -7.36 -2.79 0.79
N LEU A 126 -6.40 -3.61 1.22
CA LEU A 126 -5.95 -4.83 0.57
C LEU A 126 -6.07 -5.99 1.56
N PRO A 127 -6.92 -6.97 1.32
CA PRO A 127 -6.91 -8.19 2.11
C PRO A 127 -5.79 -9.13 1.65
N TYR A 128 -5.50 -10.12 2.48
CA TYR A 128 -4.51 -11.16 2.24
C TYR A 128 -5.16 -12.53 2.12
N SER A 129 -4.40 -13.49 1.64
CA SER A 129 -4.85 -14.87 1.44
C SER A 129 -3.76 -15.86 1.86
N VAL A 130 -4.19 -17.06 2.26
CA VAL A 130 -3.33 -18.24 2.41
C VAL A 130 -3.53 -19.13 1.20
N ASN A 131 -2.44 -19.45 0.53
CA ASN A 131 -2.46 -20.20 -0.70
C ASN A 131 -1.58 -21.44 -0.59
N VAL A 132 -2.05 -22.55 -1.15
CA VAL A 132 -1.34 -23.84 -1.20
C VAL A 132 -1.35 -24.39 -2.63
N GLY A 133 -0.32 -25.17 -2.93
CA GLY A 133 -0.12 -25.76 -4.25
C GLY A 133 -0.17 -27.31 -4.24
N PRO A 134 0.44 -27.95 -5.25
CA PRO A 134 0.41 -29.41 -5.44
C PRO A 134 1.04 -30.22 -4.29
N LEU A 135 1.94 -29.61 -3.51
CA LEU A 135 2.57 -30.26 -2.35
C LEU A 135 1.57 -30.61 -1.24
N VAL A 136 0.48 -29.84 -1.16
CA VAL A 136 -0.55 -30.03 -0.12
C VAL A 136 -1.70 -30.86 -0.70
N PRO A 137 -2.04 -32.03 -0.09
CA PRO A 137 -3.10 -32.90 -0.59
C PRO A 137 -4.44 -32.21 -0.76
N GLY A 138 -5.22 -32.64 -1.75
CA GLY A 138 -6.55 -32.08 -2.03
C GLY A 138 -7.59 -32.28 -0.91
N SER A 139 -7.34 -33.18 0.04
CA SER A 139 -8.13 -33.39 1.25
C SER A 139 -7.97 -32.25 2.28
N VAL A 140 -6.87 -31.50 2.23
CA VAL A 140 -6.64 -30.30 3.08
C VAL A 140 -7.45 -29.14 2.51
N ARG A 141 -8.57 -28.78 3.14
CA ARG A 141 -9.51 -27.76 2.62
C ARG A 141 -9.75 -26.59 3.55
N SER A 142 -9.26 -26.65 4.78
CA SER A 142 -9.39 -25.59 5.78
C SER A 142 -8.04 -25.24 6.39
N LEU A 143 -7.96 -24.14 7.14
CA LEU A 143 -6.79 -23.80 7.93
C LEU A 143 -6.54 -24.79 9.07
N GLN A 144 -7.59 -25.38 9.60
CA GLN A 144 -7.49 -26.44 10.63
C GLN A 144 -6.86 -27.70 10.03
N ASP A 145 -7.35 -28.17 8.86
CA ASP A 145 -6.75 -29.31 8.15
C ASP A 145 -5.29 -29.02 7.80
N PHE A 146 -5.01 -27.79 7.34
CA PHE A 146 -3.67 -27.39 6.98
C PHE A 146 -2.72 -27.37 8.18
N GLY A 147 -3.14 -26.84 9.31
CA GLY A 147 -2.37 -26.88 10.55
C GLY A 147 -2.09 -28.31 11.03
N ALA A 148 -3.11 -29.20 10.98
CA ALA A 148 -2.93 -30.61 11.30
C ALA A 148 -1.97 -31.33 10.34
N TRP A 149 -2.08 -31.03 9.05
CA TRP A 149 -1.19 -31.57 8.03
C TRP A 149 0.26 -31.11 8.20
N LEU A 150 0.49 -29.83 8.51
CA LEU A 150 1.83 -29.30 8.79
C LEU A 150 2.46 -29.94 10.02
N LYS A 151 1.68 -30.21 11.09
CA LYS A 151 2.17 -30.96 12.27
C LYS A 151 2.63 -32.37 11.93
N ALA A 152 1.92 -33.05 11.03
CA ALA A 152 2.26 -34.39 10.58
C ALA A 152 3.44 -34.40 9.59
N HIS A 153 3.77 -33.25 8.95
CA HIS A 153 4.80 -33.11 7.93
C HIS A 153 5.71 -31.90 8.23
N PRO A 154 6.45 -31.87 9.37
CA PRO A 154 7.22 -30.70 9.78
C PRO A 154 8.28 -30.28 8.76
N GLN A 155 8.84 -31.19 7.97
CA GLN A 155 9.78 -30.90 6.89
C GLN A 155 9.15 -30.11 5.72
N MET A 156 7.82 -30.08 5.64
CA MET A 156 7.07 -29.32 4.63
C MET A 156 6.57 -27.97 5.19
N ALA A 157 6.82 -27.68 6.47
CA ALA A 157 6.31 -26.49 7.11
C ALA A 157 7.07 -25.22 6.69
N SER A 158 6.77 -24.73 5.48
CA SER A 158 7.37 -23.51 4.93
C SER A 158 6.33 -22.63 4.23
N TYR A 159 6.54 -21.31 4.30
CA TYR A 159 5.69 -20.35 3.61
C TYR A 159 6.46 -19.19 3.02
N GLY A 160 6.00 -18.68 1.90
CA GLY A 160 6.50 -17.47 1.26
C GLY A 160 5.67 -16.24 1.60
N SER A 161 6.31 -15.08 1.53
CA SER A 161 5.65 -13.78 1.57
C SER A 161 6.35 -12.78 0.65
N PRO A 162 5.73 -11.61 0.36
CA PRO A 162 6.35 -10.56 -0.46
C PRO A 162 7.65 -9.97 0.10
N GLY A 163 7.95 -10.23 1.37
CA GLY A 163 9.17 -9.76 2.03
C GLY A 163 9.15 -9.93 3.54
N ALA A 164 10.33 -9.98 4.13
CA ALA A 164 10.48 -10.02 5.58
C ALA A 164 9.95 -8.75 6.24
N GLY A 165 9.23 -8.89 7.35
CA GLY A 165 8.64 -7.76 8.10
C GLY A 165 7.35 -7.20 7.50
N THR A 166 6.83 -7.76 6.41
CA THR A 166 5.54 -7.35 5.84
C THR A 166 4.37 -7.98 6.59
N THR A 167 3.15 -7.44 6.42
CA THR A 167 1.94 -8.03 7.02
C THR A 167 1.77 -9.51 6.67
N PRO A 168 1.95 -9.99 5.43
CA PRO A 168 1.89 -11.41 5.10
C PRO A 168 2.90 -12.28 5.86
N HIS A 169 4.12 -11.78 6.12
CA HIS A 169 5.07 -12.49 6.96
C HIS A 169 4.48 -12.72 8.36
N PHE A 170 3.94 -11.66 9.00
CA PHE A 170 3.40 -11.77 10.34
C PHE A 170 2.11 -12.58 10.40
N LEU A 171 1.27 -12.56 9.37
CA LEU A 171 0.10 -13.44 9.28
C LEU A 171 0.53 -14.92 9.27
N GLY A 172 1.59 -15.27 8.56
CA GLY A 172 2.16 -16.61 8.58
C GLY A 172 2.69 -17.00 9.97
N ALA A 173 3.41 -16.10 10.63
CA ALA A 173 3.91 -16.33 11.98
C ALA A 173 2.78 -16.45 13.03
N MET A 174 1.74 -15.61 12.92
CA MET A 174 0.56 -15.69 13.79
C MET A 174 -0.23 -16.99 13.54
N PHE A 175 -0.38 -17.42 12.30
CA PHE A 175 -0.96 -18.70 11.96
C PHE A 175 -0.15 -19.85 12.56
N ALA A 176 1.18 -19.84 12.41
CA ALA A 176 2.08 -20.82 13.01
C ALA A 176 1.86 -20.96 14.53
N ALA A 177 1.80 -19.81 15.22
CA ALA A 177 1.56 -19.77 16.66
C ALA A 177 0.17 -20.31 17.03
N SER A 178 -0.87 -20.00 16.24
CA SER A 178 -2.24 -20.44 16.52
C SER A 178 -2.44 -21.94 16.37
N VAL A 179 -1.71 -22.56 15.44
CA VAL A 179 -1.77 -24.02 15.23
C VAL A 179 -0.64 -24.79 15.90
N GLY A 180 0.36 -24.12 16.50
CA GLY A 180 1.48 -24.75 17.21
C GLY A 180 2.40 -25.55 16.28
N VAL A 181 2.89 -24.92 15.20
CA VAL A 181 3.86 -25.50 14.26
C VAL A 181 5.09 -24.58 14.13
N ASP A 182 6.24 -25.18 13.89
CA ASP A 182 7.43 -24.45 13.46
C ASP A 182 7.32 -24.23 11.95
N TYR A 183 7.10 -22.96 11.53
CA TYR A 183 6.74 -22.63 10.15
C TYR A 183 7.78 -21.67 9.56
N VAL A 184 8.63 -22.23 8.72
CA VAL A 184 9.80 -21.53 8.17
C VAL A 184 9.37 -20.48 7.14
N HIS A 185 9.75 -19.24 7.36
CA HIS A 185 9.47 -18.14 6.45
C HIS A 185 10.53 -18.02 5.35
N ALA A 186 10.09 -17.97 4.09
CA ALA A 186 10.88 -17.67 2.91
C ALA A 186 10.50 -16.28 2.35
N PRO A 187 11.33 -15.24 2.50
CA PRO A 187 11.04 -13.92 1.95
C PRO A 187 11.35 -13.86 0.44
N TYR A 188 10.39 -13.36 -0.34
CA TYR A 188 10.51 -13.13 -1.78
C TYR A 188 10.60 -11.62 -2.10
N LYS A 189 10.99 -11.29 -3.34
CA LYS A 189 10.99 -9.91 -3.85
C LYS A 189 9.61 -9.53 -4.46
N GLY A 190 8.53 -9.89 -3.75
CA GLY A 190 7.14 -9.72 -4.18
C GLY A 190 6.35 -11.03 -4.10
N GLY A 191 5.05 -10.93 -3.85
CA GLY A 191 4.19 -12.09 -3.59
C GLY A 191 3.98 -12.99 -4.81
N ALA A 192 3.96 -12.42 -6.00
CA ALA A 192 3.78 -13.18 -7.24
C ALA A 192 4.83 -14.28 -7.43
N LEU A 193 6.09 -14.03 -7.04
CA LEU A 193 7.16 -15.02 -7.10
C LEU A 193 6.94 -16.16 -6.11
N ALA A 194 6.53 -15.84 -4.88
CA ALA A 194 6.17 -16.86 -3.89
C ALA A 194 5.01 -17.74 -4.38
N LEU A 195 3.98 -17.12 -4.99
CA LEU A 195 2.83 -17.81 -5.53
C LEU A 195 3.21 -18.73 -6.70
N GLN A 196 4.14 -18.30 -7.56
CA GLN A 196 4.68 -19.13 -8.65
C GLN A 196 5.37 -20.39 -8.11
N ASP A 197 6.21 -20.26 -7.08
CA ASP A 197 6.88 -21.39 -6.45
C ASP A 197 5.91 -22.35 -5.75
N VAL A 198 4.83 -21.82 -5.17
CA VAL A 198 3.72 -22.63 -4.63
C VAL A 198 3.08 -23.46 -5.76
N MET A 199 2.72 -22.82 -6.87
CA MET A 199 2.12 -23.51 -8.04
C MET A 199 3.06 -24.50 -8.69
N ALA A 200 4.37 -24.23 -8.65
CA ALA A 200 5.40 -25.12 -9.17
C ALA A 200 5.74 -26.31 -8.23
N GLY A 201 5.19 -26.33 -7.00
CA GLY A 201 5.52 -27.33 -6.01
C GLY A 201 6.93 -27.20 -5.41
N GLN A 202 7.49 -25.99 -5.41
CA GLN A 202 8.78 -25.67 -4.79
C GLN A 202 8.61 -25.11 -3.38
N LEU A 203 7.43 -24.61 -3.07
CA LEU A 203 7.06 -24.04 -1.78
C LEU A 203 5.72 -24.58 -1.32
N THR A 204 5.58 -24.88 -0.05
CA THR A 204 4.36 -25.51 0.50
C THR A 204 3.17 -24.57 0.45
N SER A 205 3.39 -23.31 0.83
CA SER A 205 2.32 -22.30 0.91
C SER A 205 2.85 -20.89 0.77
N SER A 206 1.94 -19.94 0.60
CA SER A 206 2.28 -18.53 0.63
C SER A 206 1.16 -17.68 1.22
N PHE A 207 1.55 -16.58 1.86
CA PHE A 207 0.66 -15.50 2.27
C PHE A 207 0.83 -14.35 1.28
N ASN A 208 -0.25 -14.00 0.59
CA ASN A 208 -0.22 -13.09 -0.55
C ASN A 208 -1.25 -11.96 -0.38
N VAL A 209 -1.02 -10.83 -1.06
CA VAL A 209 -2.11 -9.90 -1.35
C VAL A 209 -3.14 -10.63 -2.21
N VAL A 210 -4.40 -10.51 -1.88
CA VAL A 210 -5.48 -11.30 -2.48
C VAL A 210 -5.61 -11.15 -4.00
N SER A 211 -5.18 -10.02 -4.56
CA SER A 211 -5.16 -9.80 -6.01
C SER A 211 -4.29 -10.82 -6.77
N GLU A 212 -3.25 -11.34 -6.13
CA GLU A 212 -2.34 -12.29 -6.78
C GLU A 212 -3.01 -13.65 -7.03
N PRO A 213 -3.67 -14.31 -6.06
CA PRO A 213 -4.46 -15.52 -6.36
C PRO A 213 -5.75 -15.23 -7.14
N VAL A 214 -6.34 -14.03 -7.03
CA VAL A 214 -7.49 -13.63 -7.87
C VAL A 214 -7.11 -13.70 -9.36
N ALA A 215 -5.92 -13.22 -9.73
CA ALA A 215 -5.40 -13.33 -11.09
C ALA A 215 -5.13 -14.78 -11.54
N GLN A 216 -5.20 -15.76 -10.65
CA GLN A 216 -4.97 -17.19 -10.90
C GLN A 216 -6.26 -18.03 -10.74
N ILE A 217 -7.43 -17.41 -10.67
CA ILE A 217 -8.71 -18.14 -10.57
C ILE A 217 -8.84 -19.11 -11.74
N GLY A 218 -9.19 -20.36 -11.42
CA GLY A 218 -9.28 -21.44 -12.39
C GLY A 218 -7.98 -22.22 -12.61
N ASN A 219 -6.86 -21.81 -12.04
CA ASN A 219 -5.62 -22.57 -12.10
C ASN A 219 -5.71 -23.79 -11.14
N PRO A 220 -5.68 -25.05 -11.66
CA PRO A 220 -5.85 -26.24 -10.83
C PRO A 220 -4.66 -26.49 -9.87
N LYS A 221 -3.53 -25.80 -10.08
CA LYS A 221 -2.34 -25.90 -9.25
C LYS A 221 -2.36 -24.97 -8.05
N LEU A 222 -3.43 -24.16 -7.87
CA LEU A 222 -3.53 -23.21 -6.78
C LEU A 222 -4.87 -23.38 -6.06
N ARG A 223 -4.80 -23.41 -4.73
CA ARG A 223 -5.97 -23.36 -3.85
C ARG A 223 -5.76 -22.29 -2.80
N THR A 224 -6.73 -21.40 -2.66
CA THR A 224 -6.78 -20.43 -1.57
C THR A 224 -7.59 -21.04 -0.42
N LEU A 225 -6.99 -21.13 0.76
CA LEU A 225 -7.63 -21.75 1.95
C LEU A 225 -8.40 -20.75 2.79
N ALA A 226 -7.95 -19.49 2.82
CA ALA A 226 -8.59 -18.44 3.61
C ALA A 226 -8.22 -17.05 3.10
N ILE A 227 -9.06 -16.06 3.47
CA ILE A 227 -8.89 -14.64 3.18
C ILE A 227 -8.94 -13.87 4.51
N SER A 228 -8.11 -12.83 4.63
CA SER A 228 -7.95 -12.07 5.87
C SER A 228 -9.00 -10.96 6.07
N SER A 229 -9.84 -10.67 5.07
CA SER A 229 -10.91 -9.68 5.21
C SER A 229 -11.98 -10.10 6.19
N ALA A 230 -12.71 -9.13 6.73
CA ALA A 230 -13.83 -9.38 7.66
C ALA A 230 -14.98 -10.16 7.01
N GLN A 231 -15.11 -10.07 5.69
CA GLN A 231 -16.13 -10.75 4.90
C GLN A 231 -15.47 -11.42 3.69
N ARG A 232 -16.13 -12.44 3.12
CA ARG A 232 -15.71 -13.07 1.87
C ARG A 232 -15.70 -12.04 0.73
N ILE A 233 -14.79 -12.22 -0.22
CA ILE A 233 -14.71 -11.36 -1.40
C ILE A 233 -15.55 -11.93 -2.54
N ALA A 234 -16.08 -11.04 -3.38
CA ALA A 234 -16.93 -11.41 -4.49
C ALA A 234 -16.23 -12.28 -5.56
N GLN A 235 -14.91 -12.10 -5.72
CA GLN A 235 -14.10 -12.86 -6.69
C GLN A 235 -13.92 -14.32 -6.30
N MET A 236 -13.95 -14.64 -5.00
CA MET A 236 -13.79 -16.00 -4.47
C MET A 236 -14.81 -16.28 -3.36
N PRO A 237 -16.12 -16.26 -3.65
CA PRO A 237 -17.19 -16.36 -2.63
C PRO A 237 -17.18 -17.68 -1.87
N GLN A 238 -16.59 -18.73 -2.46
CA GLN A 238 -16.44 -20.04 -1.82
C GLN A 238 -15.30 -20.10 -0.81
N VAL A 239 -14.34 -19.14 -0.83
CA VAL A 239 -13.21 -19.14 0.09
C VAL A 239 -13.61 -18.48 1.41
N PRO A 240 -13.51 -19.18 2.54
CA PRO A 240 -13.86 -18.64 3.84
C PRO A 240 -12.84 -17.60 4.32
N THR A 241 -13.27 -16.75 5.25
CA THR A 241 -12.38 -15.83 5.96
C THR A 241 -11.62 -16.55 7.08
N PHE A 242 -10.55 -15.93 7.60
CA PHE A 242 -9.89 -16.43 8.82
C PHE A 242 -10.86 -16.51 9.99
N ALA A 243 -11.73 -15.49 10.15
CA ALA A 243 -12.72 -15.45 11.24
C ALA A 243 -13.73 -16.60 11.15
N GLU A 244 -14.23 -16.93 9.95
CA GLU A 244 -15.13 -18.07 9.72
C GLU A 244 -14.48 -19.42 10.06
N GLN A 245 -13.15 -19.47 10.08
CA GLN A 245 -12.37 -20.65 10.45
C GLN A 245 -11.81 -20.63 11.90
N GLY A 246 -12.35 -19.75 12.75
CA GLY A 246 -11.98 -19.66 14.17
C GLY A 246 -10.67 -18.90 14.44
N LEU A 247 -10.09 -18.26 13.43
CA LEU A 247 -8.84 -17.49 13.53
C LEU A 247 -9.09 -15.99 13.35
N GLY A 248 -10.08 -15.45 14.06
CA GLY A 248 -10.49 -14.05 13.97
C GLY A 248 -9.38 -13.03 14.25
N ASP A 249 -8.41 -13.38 15.08
CA ASP A 249 -7.25 -12.54 15.41
C ASP A 249 -6.33 -12.30 14.19
N LEU A 250 -6.43 -13.13 13.15
CA LEU A 250 -5.71 -12.96 11.89
C LEU A 250 -6.47 -12.10 10.87
N THR A 251 -7.68 -11.63 11.22
CA THR A 251 -8.41 -10.69 10.38
C THR A 251 -7.61 -9.41 10.22
N SER A 252 -7.22 -9.12 9.00
CA SER A 252 -6.35 -8.00 8.67
C SER A 252 -6.61 -7.48 7.26
N SER A 253 -6.58 -6.19 7.13
CA SER A 253 -6.54 -5.51 5.85
C SER A 253 -5.47 -4.42 5.93
N GLU A 254 -4.65 -4.32 4.91
CA GLU A 254 -3.61 -3.30 4.85
C GLU A 254 -4.09 -2.15 3.97
N TRP A 255 -3.79 -0.94 4.38
CA TRP A 255 -4.02 0.22 3.54
C TRP A 255 -2.84 0.47 2.58
N MET A 256 -3.15 0.95 1.39
CA MET A 256 -2.21 1.59 0.48
C MET A 256 -2.36 3.10 0.65
N GLY A 257 -1.26 3.79 0.88
CA GLY A 257 -1.27 5.23 1.15
C GLY A 257 -0.46 6.05 0.16
N LEU A 258 -0.88 7.30 -0.02
CA LEU A 258 -0.15 8.36 -0.70
C LEU A 258 0.44 9.28 0.37
N LEU A 259 1.76 9.50 0.32
CA LEU A 259 2.46 10.36 1.27
C LEU A 259 3.41 11.32 0.54
N ALA A 260 3.66 12.46 1.15
CA ALA A 260 4.60 13.48 0.69
C ALA A 260 5.81 13.56 1.63
N PRO A 261 6.96 14.13 1.21
CA PRO A 261 8.07 14.40 2.09
C PRO A 261 7.72 15.45 3.16
N LYS A 262 8.40 15.37 4.31
CA LYS A 262 8.32 16.38 5.36
C LYS A 262 8.55 17.80 4.81
N GLY A 263 7.81 18.75 5.35
CA GLY A 263 7.93 20.16 4.95
C GLY A 263 7.12 20.53 3.71
N THR A 264 6.40 19.58 3.09
CA THR A 264 5.43 19.92 2.03
C THR A 264 4.38 20.88 2.59
N PRO A 265 4.15 22.05 1.96
CA PRO A 265 3.20 23.04 2.46
C PRO A 265 1.80 22.46 2.64
N ALA A 266 1.14 22.83 3.75
CA ALA A 266 -0.18 22.29 4.11
C ALA A 266 -1.22 22.51 2.99
N GLU A 267 -1.24 23.68 2.36
CA GLU A 267 -2.12 23.97 1.23
C GLU A 267 -1.90 22.99 0.06
N LEU A 268 -0.63 22.66 -0.23
CA LEU A 268 -0.29 21.74 -1.29
C LEU A 268 -0.74 20.30 -0.93
N VAL A 269 -0.56 19.88 0.32
CA VAL A 269 -1.04 18.60 0.82
C VAL A 269 -2.56 18.49 0.71
N GLN A 270 -3.30 19.56 1.08
CA GLN A 270 -4.76 19.59 0.94
C GLN A 270 -5.21 19.51 -0.54
N ARG A 271 -4.52 20.19 -1.44
CA ARG A 271 -4.81 20.10 -2.88
C ARG A 271 -4.55 18.69 -3.41
N LEU A 272 -3.43 18.08 -3.05
CA LEU A 272 -3.11 16.69 -3.40
C LEU A 272 -4.12 15.70 -2.84
N HIS A 273 -4.51 15.87 -1.58
CA HIS A 273 -5.55 15.07 -0.93
C HIS A 273 -6.87 15.15 -1.69
N ALA A 274 -7.34 16.36 -1.97
CA ALA A 274 -8.59 16.56 -2.70
C ALA A 274 -8.54 15.93 -4.11
N ALA A 275 -7.43 16.10 -4.84
CA ALA A 275 -7.24 15.52 -6.16
C ALA A 275 -7.19 13.99 -6.10
N ALA A 276 -6.48 13.40 -5.14
CA ALA A 276 -6.42 11.95 -4.93
C ALA A 276 -7.81 11.39 -4.62
N ASN A 277 -8.56 12.00 -3.71
CA ASN A 277 -9.91 11.54 -3.35
C ASN A 277 -10.89 11.64 -4.54
N ARG A 278 -10.83 12.72 -5.34
CA ARG A 278 -11.66 12.79 -6.57
C ARG A 278 -11.26 11.71 -7.58
N SER A 279 -9.97 11.43 -7.72
CA SER A 279 -9.49 10.34 -8.57
C SER A 279 -9.99 8.98 -8.07
N MET A 280 -9.89 8.72 -6.76
CA MET A 280 -10.34 7.47 -6.13
C MET A 280 -11.88 7.29 -6.19
N ALA A 281 -12.64 8.38 -6.27
CA ALA A 281 -14.09 8.36 -6.40
C ALA A 281 -14.58 8.05 -7.83
N GLN A 282 -13.69 8.02 -8.83
CA GLN A 282 -14.08 7.75 -10.21
C GLN A 282 -14.55 6.29 -10.37
N PRO A 283 -15.73 6.04 -10.96
CA PRO A 283 -16.27 4.68 -11.10
C PRO A 283 -15.33 3.70 -11.79
N LYS A 284 -14.61 4.16 -12.83
CA LYS A 284 -13.63 3.34 -13.54
C LYS A 284 -12.51 2.83 -12.63
N LEU A 285 -12.00 3.67 -11.73
CA LEU A 285 -10.95 3.28 -10.79
C LEU A 285 -11.50 2.36 -9.72
N GLN A 286 -12.68 2.69 -9.18
CA GLN A 286 -13.35 1.82 -8.19
C GLN A 286 -13.60 0.42 -8.74
N GLN A 287 -14.06 0.32 -9.98
CA GLN A 287 -14.24 -0.97 -10.64
C GLN A 287 -12.91 -1.71 -10.81
N ALA A 288 -11.86 -1.05 -11.30
CA ALA A 288 -10.55 -1.67 -11.48
C ALA A 288 -9.95 -2.18 -10.15
N LEU A 289 -10.14 -1.44 -9.06
CA LEU A 289 -9.73 -1.88 -7.73
C LEU A 289 -10.59 -3.04 -7.20
N ALA A 290 -11.90 -2.96 -7.40
CA ALA A 290 -12.82 -4.03 -7.01
C ALA A 290 -12.51 -5.34 -7.73
N GLU A 291 -12.17 -5.32 -9.02
CA GLU A 291 -11.73 -6.52 -9.76
C GLU A 291 -10.52 -7.21 -9.14
N MET A 292 -9.66 -6.45 -8.47
CA MET A 292 -8.52 -6.97 -7.70
C MET A 292 -8.87 -7.29 -6.23
N ALA A 293 -10.14 -7.24 -5.87
CA ALA A 293 -10.63 -7.37 -4.49
C ALA A 293 -10.05 -6.32 -3.51
N PHE A 294 -9.76 -5.12 -4.01
CA PHE A 294 -9.37 -3.97 -3.19
C PHE A 294 -10.58 -3.08 -2.93
N SER A 295 -10.66 -2.53 -1.73
CA SER A 295 -11.72 -1.61 -1.33
C SER A 295 -11.18 -0.18 -1.30
N VAL A 296 -11.82 0.74 -1.99
CA VAL A 296 -11.47 2.17 -1.89
C VAL A 296 -11.67 2.65 -0.45
N THR A 297 -10.69 3.38 0.06
CA THR A 297 -10.76 3.99 1.39
C THR A 297 -10.93 5.50 1.25
N ALA A 298 -12.14 5.99 1.45
CA ALA A 298 -12.36 7.43 1.54
C ALA A 298 -12.12 7.88 2.98
N SER A 299 -11.16 8.76 3.20
CA SER A 299 -10.86 9.33 4.51
C SER A 299 -10.38 10.76 4.37
N SER A 300 -10.57 11.56 5.40
CA SER A 300 -9.87 12.84 5.52
C SER A 300 -8.37 12.61 5.75
N GLN A 301 -7.57 13.64 5.50
CA GLN A 301 -6.13 13.60 5.80
C GLN A 301 -5.86 13.31 7.29
N ALA A 302 -6.68 13.91 8.18
CA ALA A 302 -6.55 13.71 9.62
C ALA A 302 -6.83 12.26 10.03
N GLU A 303 -7.88 11.64 9.49
CA GLU A 303 -8.21 10.23 9.73
C GLU A 303 -7.10 9.30 9.21
N PHE A 304 -6.51 9.60 8.06
CA PHE A 304 -5.38 8.81 7.56
C PHE A 304 -4.13 8.97 8.45
N ALA A 305 -3.83 10.18 8.91
CA ALA A 305 -2.74 10.41 9.86
C ALA A 305 -2.97 9.67 11.19
N GLN A 306 -4.23 9.64 11.67
CA GLN A 306 -4.60 8.89 12.87
C GLN A 306 -4.48 7.38 12.66
N LEU A 307 -4.91 6.85 11.51
CA LEU A 307 -4.79 5.44 11.15
C LEU A 307 -3.32 4.99 11.14
N LEU A 308 -2.42 5.78 10.53
CA LEU A 308 -0.98 5.52 10.54
C LEU A 308 -0.44 5.40 11.97
N GLN A 309 -0.82 6.33 12.86
CA GLN A 309 -0.40 6.30 14.27
C GLN A 309 -0.97 5.11 15.04
N GLN A 310 -2.23 4.76 14.80
CA GLN A 310 -2.89 3.63 15.44
C GLN A 310 -2.24 2.31 15.03
N ASP A 311 -2.01 2.12 13.74
CA ASP A 311 -1.37 0.92 13.21
C ASP A 311 0.09 0.79 13.69
N LEU A 312 0.83 1.89 13.72
CA LEU A 312 2.18 1.87 14.28
C LEU A 312 2.18 1.36 15.73
N ARG A 313 1.23 1.81 16.57
CA ARG A 313 1.09 1.32 17.95
C ARG A 313 0.62 -0.12 18.03
N LYS A 314 -0.32 -0.53 17.17
CA LYS A 314 -0.90 -1.89 17.12
C LYS A 314 0.17 -2.94 16.83
N TRP A 315 1.07 -2.68 15.87
CA TRP A 315 2.03 -3.67 15.42
C TRP A 315 3.19 -3.91 16.38
N GLY A 316 3.54 -2.96 17.24
CA GLY A 316 4.62 -3.13 18.23
C GLY A 316 4.52 -4.41 19.06
N PRO A 317 3.43 -4.63 19.81
CA PRO A 317 3.22 -5.86 20.58
C PRO A 317 3.17 -7.13 19.73
N VAL A 318 2.65 -7.05 18.50
CA VAL A 318 2.60 -8.22 17.58
C VAL A 318 4.02 -8.65 17.20
N VAL A 319 4.85 -7.70 16.76
CA VAL A 319 6.26 -7.98 16.41
C VAL A 319 7.02 -8.53 17.62
N GLN A 320 6.85 -7.93 18.80
CA GLN A 320 7.51 -8.40 20.02
C GLN A 320 7.20 -9.86 20.35
N ARG A 321 5.93 -10.26 20.22
CA ARG A 321 5.50 -11.67 20.48
C ARG A 321 6.13 -12.68 19.53
N THR A 322 6.43 -12.30 18.30
CA THR A 322 7.10 -13.19 17.34
C THR A 322 8.61 -13.29 17.55
N GLY A 323 9.20 -12.35 18.31
CA GLY A 323 10.65 -12.25 18.48
C GLY A 323 11.42 -11.89 17.22
N PHE A 324 10.72 -11.65 16.10
CA PHE A 324 11.37 -11.38 14.81
C PHE A 324 12.02 -10.01 14.79
N LYS A 325 13.29 -9.99 14.40
CA LYS A 325 14.07 -8.78 14.12
C LYS A 325 14.81 -8.98 12.80
N ALA A 326 14.91 -7.92 12.02
CA ALA A 326 15.73 -7.88 10.83
C ALA A 326 16.92 -6.92 11.04
N GLU A 327 18.08 -7.33 10.54
CA GLU A 327 19.21 -6.43 10.44
C GLU A 327 18.96 -5.44 9.30
N GLY A 328 19.37 -4.19 9.48
CA GLY A 328 19.09 -3.05 8.59
C GLY A 328 19.83 -3.09 7.27
#